data_3db4a2719c462f2fc7eb476ef3567a3d
#
_entry.id   3db4a2719c462f2fc7eb476ef3567a3d
#
_cell.length_a   1.000
_cell.length_b   1.000
_cell.length_c   1.000
_cell.angle_alpha   90.00
_cell.angle_beta   90.00
_cell.angle_gamma   90.00
#
_symmetry.space_group_name_H-M   'P 1'
#
loop_
_entity.id
_entity.type
_entity.pdbx_description
1 polymer ?
#
loop_
_entity_poly.entity_id
_entity_poly.type
_entity_poly.pdbx_seq_one_letter_code
_entity_poly.pdbx_strand_id
1 'polypeptide(L)'
;EAYEAASPLYGLWVLDADSNTQRPIDLPEAGKLFDEAVLMTSRPLPTYIPPMTLSSDAQILADLGFGVIHIKSVYDFDGVDTSPNGLAALSDPMTTVPANRPQRFIRIEKPVSLPSDDVYDFDNTAFGINAGQLMREILGYTPIEPDGSVKVVVPANVAFAISVLDEKGQRTGNRHQNWLHVAPGETVECIGC
;
A
#
# COMPACT_ATOMS: atom_id res chain seq x y z
N GLU A 1 -26.04 33.10 -12.91
CA GLU A 1 -24.67 33.68 -12.81
C GLU A 1 -23.86 32.69 -11.98
N ALA A 2 -22.93 31.98 -12.65
CA ALA A 2 -22.00 31.12 -11.98
C ALA A 2 -21.07 32.02 -11.14
N TYR A 3 -21.07 31.82 -9.83
CA TYR A 3 -20.04 32.36 -8.96
C TYR A 3 -18.73 31.67 -9.32
N GLU A 4 -17.94 32.26 -10.18
CA GLU A 4 -16.55 31.87 -10.31
C GLU A 4 -15.86 32.28 -9.00
N ALA A 5 -15.66 31.31 -8.11
CA ALA A 5 -14.84 31.53 -6.95
C ALA A 5 -13.44 31.90 -7.43
N ALA A 6 -12.96 33.09 -7.06
CA ALA A 6 -11.58 33.46 -7.30
C ALA A 6 -10.66 32.36 -6.74
N SER A 7 -9.68 31.94 -7.50
CA SER A 7 -8.69 30.98 -7.03
C SER A 7 -8.10 31.45 -5.69
N PRO A 8 -8.05 30.59 -4.65
CA PRO A 8 -7.53 31.01 -3.37
C PRO A 8 -6.06 31.42 -3.53
N LEU A 9 -5.74 32.63 -3.09
CA LEU A 9 -4.36 33.13 -3.05
C LEU A 9 -3.72 32.63 -1.76
N TYR A 10 -2.96 31.53 -1.85
CA TYR A 10 -2.19 31.02 -0.72
C TYR A 10 -0.93 31.86 -0.53
N GLY A 11 -0.95 32.74 0.49
CA GLY A 11 0.19 33.51 0.93
C GLY A 11 0.92 32.88 2.10
N LEU A 12 2.10 33.39 2.42
CA LEU A 12 2.87 32.97 3.57
C LEU A 12 2.53 33.86 4.77
N TRP A 13 2.11 33.22 5.88
CA TRP A 13 1.66 33.88 7.09
C TRP A 13 2.40 33.33 8.32
N VAL A 14 2.63 34.20 9.30
CA VAL A 14 3.05 33.78 10.65
C VAL A 14 1.86 33.83 11.58
N LEU A 15 1.62 32.75 12.29
CA LEU A 15 0.69 32.66 13.39
C LEU A 15 1.47 32.79 14.71
N ASP A 16 1.11 33.79 15.52
CA ASP A 16 1.50 33.86 16.92
C ASP A 16 0.44 33.09 17.73
N ALA A 17 0.85 31.93 18.24
CA ALA A 17 -0.08 31.05 18.97
C ALA A 17 -0.50 31.60 20.34
N ASP A 18 0.35 32.43 20.96
CA ASP A 18 0.05 32.98 22.28
C ASP A 18 -0.97 34.10 22.23
N SER A 19 -0.83 34.97 21.22
CA SER A 19 -1.76 36.09 21.01
C SER A 19 -2.91 35.75 20.05
N ASN A 20 -2.86 34.56 19.43
CA ASN A 20 -3.78 34.13 18.37
C ASN A 20 -3.93 35.16 17.26
N THR A 21 -2.82 35.75 16.87
CA THR A 21 -2.79 36.75 15.80
C THR A 21 -2.03 36.23 14.59
N GLN A 22 -2.45 36.67 13.40
CA GLN A 22 -1.79 36.31 12.15
C GLN A 22 -1.31 37.57 11.45
N ARG A 23 -0.13 37.49 10.83
CA ARG A 23 0.37 38.53 9.95
C ARG A 23 0.95 37.92 8.66
N PRO A 24 0.75 38.57 7.52
CA PRO A 24 1.37 38.10 6.28
C PRO A 24 2.88 38.35 6.33
N ILE A 25 3.66 37.37 5.84
CA ILE A 25 5.08 37.54 5.54
C ILE A 25 5.21 37.95 4.07
N ASP A 26 4.54 37.23 3.21
CA ASP A 26 4.55 37.50 1.77
C ASP A 26 3.22 37.06 1.15
N LEU A 27 2.75 37.83 0.20
CA LEU A 27 1.53 37.55 -0.52
C LEU A 27 1.89 37.30 -2.00
N PRO A 28 1.32 36.26 -2.61
CA PRO A 28 1.64 35.96 -4.01
C PRO A 28 1.09 37.02 -4.96
N GLU A 29 1.78 37.21 -6.05
CA GLU A 29 1.27 37.97 -7.20
C GLU A 29 0.11 37.21 -7.87
N ALA A 30 -0.72 37.90 -8.62
CA ALA A 30 -1.81 37.27 -9.35
C ALA A 30 -1.29 36.14 -10.28
N GLY A 31 -1.93 34.99 -10.18
CA GLY A 31 -1.55 33.79 -10.93
C GLY A 31 -0.41 32.95 -10.31
N LYS A 32 0.05 33.30 -9.10
CA LYS A 32 1.02 32.53 -8.32
C LYS A 32 0.40 32.16 -6.99
N LEU A 33 0.92 31.08 -6.39
CA LEU A 33 0.61 30.68 -5.01
C LEU A 33 1.89 30.23 -4.34
N PHE A 34 1.97 30.35 -3.02
CA PHE A 34 3.02 29.72 -2.23
C PHE A 34 2.55 28.34 -1.77
N ASP A 35 3.38 27.36 -2.05
CA ASP A 35 3.22 25.98 -1.62
C ASP A 35 4.48 25.61 -0.82
N GLU A 36 4.37 24.81 0.21
CA GLU A 36 5.47 24.28 1.02
C GLU A 36 6.50 25.33 1.50
N ALA A 37 6.16 26.06 2.56
CA ALA A 37 7.11 26.95 3.23
C ALA A 37 8.15 26.16 4.04
N VAL A 38 9.44 26.37 3.78
CA VAL A 38 10.54 25.75 4.54
C VAL A 38 11.33 26.81 5.30
N LEU A 39 11.37 26.68 6.62
CA LEU A 39 12.13 27.57 7.47
C LEU A 39 13.65 27.27 7.35
N MET A 40 14.44 28.28 6.98
CA MET A 40 15.91 28.16 6.91
C MET A 40 16.53 28.24 8.31
N THR A 41 16.46 27.15 9.06
CA THR A 41 17.10 26.99 10.36
C THR A 41 18.09 25.84 10.33
N SER A 42 19.05 25.85 11.25
CA SER A 42 19.90 24.70 11.46
C SER A 42 19.05 23.50 11.85
N ARG A 43 19.21 22.40 11.13
CA ARG A 43 18.52 21.12 11.38
C ARG A 43 19.56 20.03 11.62
N PRO A 44 19.27 19.04 12.47
CA PRO A 44 20.13 17.87 12.54
C PRO A 44 20.15 17.19 11.17
N LEU A 45 21.30 16.71 10.77
CA LEU A 45 21.42 15.92 9.56
C LEU A 45 20.53 14.67 9.71
N PRO A 46 19.78 14.29 8.68
CA PRO A 46 19.03 13.04 8.69
C PRO A 46 20.00 11.86 8.87
N THR A 47 19.52 10.80 9.50
CA THR A 47 20.29 9.56 9.62
C THR A 47 20.66 9.05 8.24
N TYR A 48 21.94 8.79 8.03
CA TYR A 48 22.39 8.16 6.77
C TYR A 48 21.83 6.73 6.68
N ILE A 49 21.09 6.45 5.64
CA ILE A 49 20.61 5.12 5.30
C ILE A 49 21.56 4.58 4.23
N PRO A 50 22.43 3.61 4.57
CA PRO A 50 23.35 3.05 3.59
C PRO A 50 22.58 2.34 2.47
N PRO A 51 23.14 2.26 1.26
CA PRO A 51 22.58 1.42 0.20
C PRO A 51 22.43 -0.01 0.68
N MET A 52 21.32 -0.66 0.31
CA MET A 52 21.09 -2.05 0.64
C MET A 52 22.12 -2.93 -0.07
N THR A 53 22.88 -3.71 0.70
CA THR A 53 23.77 -4.73 0.13
C THR A 53 22.96 -6.01 -0.07
N LEU A 54 22.75 -6.39 -1.32
CA LEU A 54 21.99 -7.58 -1.69
C LEU A 54 22.87 -8.83 -1.56
N SER A 55 22.27 -9.95 -1.15
CA SER A 55 22.87 -11.27 -1.31
C SER A 55 22.93 -11.65 -2.78
N SER A 56 23.68 -12.70 -3.13
CA SER A 56 23.76 -13.21 -4.51
C SER A 56 22.38 -13.52 -5.10
N ASP A 57 21.52 -14.15 -4.32
CA ASP A 57 20.17 -14.53 -4.77
C ASP A 57 19.26 -13.30 -4.93
N ALA A 58 19.36 -12.34 -4.01
CA ALA A 58 18.67 -11.09 -4.11
C ALA A 58 19.14 -10.26 -5.31
N GLN A 59 20.43 -10.32 -5.66
CA GLN A 59 20.95 -9.66 -6.85
C GLN A 59 20.36 -10.27 -8.13
N ILE A 60 20.24 -11.59 -8.21
CA ILE A 60 19.58 -12.26 -9.34
C ILE A 60 18.13 -11.78 -9.48
N LEU A 61 17.38 -11.71 -8.38
CA LEU A 61 16.01 -11.18 -8.39
C LEU A 61 15.98 -9.72 -8.84
N ALA A 62 16.93 -8.91 -8.36
CA ALA A 62 17.03 -7.50 -8.73
C ALA A 62 17.28 -7.34 -10.24
N ASP A 63 18.20 -8.11 -10.81
CA ASP A 63 18.53 -8.08 -12.23
C ASP A 63 17.35 -8.52 -13.11
N LEU A 64 16.51 -9.39 -12.59
CA LEU A 64 15.26 -9.81 -13.22
C LEU A 64 14.08 -8.86 -13.01
N GLY A 65 14.23 -7.83 -12.19
CA GLY A 65 13.18 -6.86 -11.89
C GLY A 65 12.15 -7.37 -10.90
N PHE A 66 12.52 -8.24 -9.97
CA PHE A 66 11.63 -8.80 -8.95
C PHE A 66 12.10 -8.49 -7.53
N GLY A 67 11.15 -8.55 -6.60
CA GLY A 67 11.37 -8.60 -5.16
C GLY A 67 10.52 -9.70 -4.52
N VAL A 68 10.54 -9.80 -3.21
CA VAL A 68 9.85 -10.84 -2.44
C VAL A 68 8.95 -10.23 -1.39
N ILE A 69 7.75 -10.74 -1.25
CA ILE A 69 6.89 -10.55 -0.07
C ILE A 69 6.92 -11.81 0.76
N HIS A 70 7.17 -11.64 2.04
CA HIS A 70 7.11 -12.70 3.03
C HIS A 70 6.13 -12.31 4.15
N ILE A 71 4.97 -12.93 4.17
CA ILE A 71 3.94 -12.78 5.20
C ILE A 71 4.11 -13.93 6.19
N LYS A 72 4.33 -13.63 7.48
CA LYS A 72 4.52 -14.65 8.50
C LYS A 72 3.26 -15.46 8.77
N SER A 73 2.12 -14.80 8.81
CA SER A 73 0.82 -15.48 8.87
C SER A 73 -0.31 -14.57 8.36
N VAL A 74 -1.11 -15.10 7.46
CA VAL A 74 -2.34 -14.41 7.00
C VAL A 74 -3.43 -14.39 8.07
N TYR A 75 -3.25 -15.10 9.17
CA TYR A 75 -4.17 -15.15 10.29
C TYR A 75 -3.82 -14.17 11.41
N ASP A 76 -2.66 -13.54 11.36
CA ASP A 76 -2.31 -12.45 12.26
C ASP A 76 -2.86 -11.15 11.68
N PHE A 77 -3.79 -10.54 12.37
CA PHE A 77 -4.36 -9.25 11.99
C PHE A 77 -4.07 -8.23 13.09
N ASP A 78 -3.12 -7.34 12.84
CA ASP A 78 -2.66 -6.34 13.81
C ASP A 78 -2.26 -6.94 15.18
N GLY A 79 -1.61 -8.10 15.19
CA GLY A 79 -1.22 -8.80 16.41
C GLY A 79 -2.34 -9.60 17.06
N VAL A 80 -3.49 -9.71 16.40
CA VAL A 80 -4.62 -10.54 16.83
C VAL A 80 -4.66 -11.81 16.00
N ASP A 81 -4.56 -12.96 16.68
CA ASP A 81 -4.70 -14.28 16.06
C ASP A 81 -6.16 -14.51 15.65
N THR A 82 -6.41 -14.57 14.35
CA THR A 82 -7.75 -14.83 13.77
C THR A 82 -7.92 -16.27 13.29
N SER A 83 -6.94 -17.13 13.56
CA SER A 83 -7.02 -18.53 13.16
C SER A 83 -8.07 -19.30 13.97
N PRO A 84 -8.74 -20.32 13.39
CA PRO A 84 -9.83 -21.03 14.06
C PRO A 84 -9.44 -21.72 15.37
N ASN A 85 -8.21 -22.21 15.46
CA ASN A 85 -7.74 -22.97 16.63
C ASN A 85 -6.38 -22.48 17.18
N GLY A 86 -5.97 -21.28 16.81
CA GLY A 86 -4.69 -20.69 17.18
C GLY A 86 -3.56 -21.02 16.19
N LEU A 87 -2.65 -20.06 16.00
CA LEU A 87 -1.49 -20.18 15.09
C LEU A 87 -0.61 -21.38 15.44
N ALA A 88 -0.46 -21.71 16.73
CA ALA A 88 0.30 -22.87 17.17
C ALA A 88 -0.29 -24.19 16.66
N ALA A 89 -1.62 -24.31 16.63
CA ALA A 89 -2.30 -25.48 16.10
C ALA A 89 -2.21 -25.58 14.58
N LEU A 90 -2.19 -24.44 13.88
CA LEU A 90 -1.99 -24.41 12.42
C LEU A 90 -0.59 -24.86 12.03
N SER A 91 0.41 -24.53 12.82
CA SER A 91 1.81 -24.86 12.57
C SER A 91 2.15 -26.34 12.84
N ASP A 92 1.26 -27.06 13.52
CA ASP A 92 1.45 -28.49 13.78
C ASP A 92 0.87 -29.34 12.64
N PRO A 93 1.71 -29.95 11.79
CA PRO A 93 1.25 -30.75 10.66
C PRO A 93 0.48 -32.02 11.09
N MET A 94 0.61 -32.44 12.32
CA MET A 94 -0.06 -33.64 12.85
C MET A 94 -1.51 -33.40 13.25
N THR A 95 -1.83 -32.13 13.59
CA THR A 95 -3.16 -31.75 14.09
C THR A 95 -3.94 -30.89 13.12
N THR A 96 -3.25 -30.30 12.15
CA THR A 96 -3.87 -29.40 11.18
C THR A 96 -4.69 -30.15 10.15
N VAL A 97 -5.99 -29.84 10.09
CA VAL A 97 -6.92 -30.36 9.08
C VAL A 97 -7.37 -29.23 8.15
N PRO A 98 -7.80 -29.54 6.92
CA PRO A 98 -8.24 -28.52 5.95
C PRO A 98 -9.32 -27.56 6.47
N ALA A 99 -10.22 -28.02 7.33
CA ALA A 99 -11.27 -27.19 7.92
C ALA A 99 -10.74 -26.09 8.84
N ASN A 100 -9.54 -26.26 9.41
CA ASN A 100 -8.89 -25.28 10.27
C ASN A 100 -8.08 -24.25 9.48
N ARG A 101 -8.05 -24.35 8.16
CA ARG A 101 -7.30 -23.47 7.26
C ARG A 101 -8.24 -22.88 6.20
N PRO A 102 -9.14 -21.97 6.59
CA PRO A 102 -10.10 -21.39 5.63
C PRO A 102 -9.44 -20.56 4.55
N GLN A 103 -8.31 -19.89 4.83
CA GLN A 103 -7.55 -19.13 3.86
C GLN A 103 -6.67 -20.05 3.03
N ARG A 104 -6.76 -19.93 1.69
CA ARG A 104 -6.10 -20.86 0.76
C ARG A 104 -5.14 -20.20 -0.19
N PHE A 105 -5.45 -18.98 -0.62
CA PHE A 105 -4.68 -18.29 -1.66
C PHE A 105 -4.55 -16.82 -1.32
N ILE A 106 -3.44 -16.24 -1.76
CA ILE A 106 -3.28 -14.80 -1.94
C ILE A 106 -3.49 -14.50 -3.42
N ARG A 107 -4.32 -13.51 -3.71
CA ARG A 107 -4.42 -12.86 -5.01
C ARG A 107 -3.67 -11.54 -4.97
N ILE A 108 -2.82 -11.31 -5.98
CA ILE A 108 -2.02 -10.10 -6.12
C ILE A 108 -2.57 -9.32 -7.29
N GLU A 109 -2.87 -8.04 -7.07
CA GLU A 109 -3.48 -7.13 -8.04
C GLU A 109 -2.66 -5.85 -8.16
N LYS A 110 -2.48 -5.33 -9.37
CA LYS A 110 -1.91 -4.00 -9.61
C LYS A 110 -2.96 -3.01 -10.09
N PRO A 111 -2.78 -1.69 -9.88
CA PRO A 111 -3.65 -0.68 -10.49
C PRO A 111 -3.41 -0.65 -12.01
N VAL A 112 -4.45 -0.32 -12.74
CA VAL A 112 -4.40 -0.07 -14.18
C VAL A 112 -4.90 1.34 -14.44
N SER A 113 -4.21 2.08 -15.29
CA SER A 113 -4.63 3.41 -15.69
C SER A 113 -5.95 3.36 -16.43
N LEU A 114 -6.88 4.22 -16.04
CA LEU A 114 -8.08 4.48 -16.82
C LEU A 114 -7.71 5.37 -18.03
N PRO A 115 -8.37 5.21 -19.17
CA PRO A 115 -8.26 6.20 -20.22
C PRO A 115 -8.78 7.55 -19.71
N SER A 116 -8.38 8.66 -20.35
CA SER A 116 -8.96 9.95 -20.03
C SER A 116 -10.45 9.98 -20.40
N ASP A 117 -11.21 10.80 -19.69
CA ASP A 117 -12.65 10.94 -19.91
C ASP A 117 -12.99 11.38 -21.34
N ASP A 118 -12.05 12.10 -22.01
CA ASP A 118 -12.16 12.48 -23.43
C ASP A 118 -12.11 11.28 -24.38
N VAL A 119 -11.51 10.16 -23.95
CA VAL A 119 -11.44 8.93 -24.75
C VAL A 119 -12.61 8.03 -24.44
N TYR A 120 -12.90 7.84 -23.15
CA TYR A 120 -14.02 7.04 -22.69
C TYR A 120 -14.38 7.40 -21.25
N ASP A 121 -15.55 7.94 -21.05
CA ASP A 121 -16.11 8.25 -19.73
C ASP A 121 -16.76 7.00 -19.14
N PHE A 122 -16.15 6.47 -18.08
CA PHE A 122 -16.68 5.33 -17.35
C PHE A 122 -17.67 5.80 -16.29
N ASP A 123 -18.82 5.16 -16.25
CA ASP A 123 -19.77 5.34 -15.14
C ASP A 123 -19.09 5.03 -13.79
N ASN A 124 -19.40 5.83 -12.78
CA ASN A 124 -18.85 5.68 -11.44
C ASN A 124 -19.05 4.30 -10.79
N THR A 125 -20.00 3.53 -11.31
CA THR A 125 -20.31 2.16 -10.86
C THR A 125 -19.58 1.07 -11.64
N ALA A 126 -18.87 1.41 -12.73
CA ALA A 126 -18.20 0.46 -13.61
C ALA A 126 -17.21 -0.47 -12.89
N PHE A 127 -16.59 0.00 -11.79
CA PHE A 127 -15.60 -0.74 -11.02
C PHE A 127 -16.08 -1.12 -9.61
N GLY A 128 -17.38 -1.17 -9.37
CA GLY A 128 -18.02 -1.58 -8.13
C GLY A 128 -18.81 -0.45 -7.47
N ILE A 129 -19.43 -0.77 -6.33
CA ILE A 129 -20.31 0.14 -5.59
C ILE A 129 -19.56 1.40 -5.08
N ASN A 130 -18.26 1.31 -4.92
CA ASN A 130 -17.42 2.40 -4.42
C ASN A 130 -16.52 2.90 -5.55
N ALA A 131 -16.69 4.16 -5.96
CA ALA A 131 -15.91 4.81 -7.01
C ALA A 131 -14.38 4.77 -6.76
N GLY A 132 -13.94 4.67 -5.51
CA GLY A 132 -12.53 4.50 -5.14
C GLY A 132 -11.92 3.14 -5.46
N GLN A 133 -12.67 2.22 -6.06
CA GLN A 133 -12.18 0.86 -6.33
C GLN A 133 -11.19 0.77 -7.49
N LEU A 134 -11.22 1.66 -8.43
CA LEU A 134 -10.34 1.74 -9.58
C LEU A 134 -10.21 0.42 -10.39
N MET A 135 -9.76 0.52 -11.62
CA MET A 135 -9.50 -0.65 -12.46
C MET A 135 -8.24 -1.37 -11.95
N ARG A 136 -8.30 -2.71 -11.88
CA ARG A 136 -7.22 -3.55 -11.38
C ARG A 136 -6.95 -4.72 -12.31
N GLU A 137 -5.71 -5.08 -12.44
CA GLU A 137 -5.27 -6.26 -13.17
C GLU A 137 -4.72 -7.28 -12.16
N ILE A 138 -5.10 -8.54 -12.31
CA ILE A 138 -4.58 -9.63 -11.48
C ILE A 138 -3.19 -10.00 -12.00
N LEU A 139 -2.18 -9.86 -11.14
CA LEU A 139 -0.82 -10.30 -11.40
C LEU A 139 -0.67 -11.81 -11.25
N GLY A 140 -1.37 -12.38 -10.28
CA GLY A 140 -1.32 -13.81 -10.03
C GLY A 140 -1.93 -14.23 -8.71
N TYR A 141 -1.81 -15.53 -8.44
CA TYR A 141 -2.22 -16.18 -7.23
C TYR A 141 -1.06 -17.00 -6.66
N THR A 142 -0.98 -17.08 -5.34
CA THR A 142 -0.05 -17.95 -4.65
C THR A 142 -0.79 -18.72 -3.55
N PRO A 143 -0.48 -20.01 -3.32
CA PRO A 143 -1.07 -20.75 -2.20
C PRO A 143 -0.54 -20.19 -0.88
N ILE A 144 -1.36 -20.31 0.15
CA ILE A 144 -0.99 -20.08 1.55
C ILE A 144 -0.51 -21.41 2.12
N GLU A 145 0.65 -21.38 2.76
CA GLU A 145 1.21 -22.55 3.42
C GLU A 145 0.34 -23.01 4.60
N PRO A 146 0.45 -24.28 5.04
CA PRO A 146 -0.38 -24.81 6.12
C PRO A 146 -0.34 -24.01 7.42
N ASP A 147 0.79 -23.40 7.75
CA ASP A 147 0.99 -22.55 8.93
C ASP A 147 0.45 -21.11 8.76
N GLY A 148 -0.11 -20.80 7.60
CA GLY A 148 -0.61 -19.46 7.27
C GLY A 148 0.44 -18.55 6.66
N SER A 149 1.67 -19.00 6.50
CA SER A 149 2.73 -18.18 5.90
C SER A 149 2.61 -18.11 4.36
N VAL A 150 3.18 -17.08 3.81
CA VAL A 150 3.27 -16.88 2.34
C VAL A 150 4.62 -16.25 2.00
N LYS A 151 5.31 -16.84 1.03
CA LYS A 151 6.49 -16.21 0.44
C LYS A 151 6.34 -16.23 -1.08
N VAL A 152 6.31 -15.04 -1.69
CA VAL A 152 6.01 -14.90 -3.12
C VAL A 152 6.90 -13.84 -3.76
N VAL A 153 7.34 -14.14 -4.98
CA VAL A 153 8.06 -13.21 -5.84
C VAL A 153 7.04 -12.32 -6.55
N VAL A 154 7.29 -11.02 -6.53
CA VAL A 154 6.42 -10.01 -7.16
C VAL A 154 7.26 -9.06 -8.02
N PRO A 155 6.69 -8.45 -9.07
CA PRO A 155 7.39 -7.43 -9.84
C PRO A 155 7.83 -6.27 -8.95
N ALA A 156 9.08 -5.88 -9.05
CA ALA A 156 9.62 -4.73 -8.34
C ALA A 156 9.19 -3.42 -9.00
N ASN A 157 9.17 -2.34 -8.22
CA ASN A 157 8.77 -1.00 -8.68
C ASN A 157 7.34 -0.92 -9.26
N VAL A 158 6.49 -1.88 -8.93
CA VAL A 158 5.08 -1.92 -9.29
C VAL A 158 4.25 -1.84 -8.01
N ALA A 159 3.32 -0.90 -7.96
CA ALA A 159 2.35 -0.85 -6.87
C ALA A 159 1.41 -2.05 -6.97
N PHE A 160 1.15 -2.73 -5.88
CA PHE A 160 0.22 -3.85 -5.85
C PHE A 160 -0.56 -3.90 -4.53
N ALA A 161 -1.67 -4.62 -4.55
CA ALA A 161 -2.47 -4.93 -3.38
C ALA A 161 -2.69 -6.45 -3.31
N ILE A 162 -2.95 -6.94 -2.11
CA ILE A 162 -3.20 -8.35 -1.86
C ILE A 162 -4.63 -8.58 -1.36
N SER A 163 -5.16 -9.76 -1.62
CA SER A 163 -6.43 -10.21 -1.09
C SER A 163 -6.30 -11.68 -0.68
N VAL A 164 -6.74 -12.00 0.53
CA VAL A 164 -6.79 -13.37 1.04
C VAL A 164 -8.08 -14.04 0.57
N LEU A 165 -7.96 -15.24 0.02
CA LEU A 165 -9.06 -15.98 -0.57
C LEU A 165 -9.23 -17.36 0.09
N ASP A 166 -10.48 -17.82 0.13
CA ASP A 166 -10.84 -19.17 0.54
C ASP A 166 -10.65 -20.21 -0.59
N GLU A 167 -11.10 -21.43 -0.34
CA GLU A 167 -11.06 -22.54 -1.31
C GLU A 167 -11.90 -22.31 -2.55
N LYS A 168 -12.90 -21.42 -2.48
CA LYS A 168 -13.77 -21.06 -3.61
C LYS A 168 -13.29 -19.81 -4.35
N GLY A 169 -12.15 -19.24 -3.94
CA GLY A 169 -11.64 -18.01 -4.48
C GLY A 169 -12.40 -16.76 -4.02
N GLN A 170 -13.20 -16.87 -2.97
CA GLN A 170 -13.92 -15.77 -2.36
C GLN A 170 -13.00 -15.07 -1.34
N ARG A 171 -13.05 -13.76 -1.29
CA ARG A 171 -12.26 -12.99 -0.33
C ARG A 171 -12.79 -13.20 1.09
N THR A 172 -11.89 -13.55 2.01
CA THR A 172 -12.22 -13.90 3.40
C THR A 172 -12.11 -12.75 4.39
N GLY A 173 -11.62 -11.61 3.97
CA GLY A 173 -11.43 -10.44 4.83
C GLY A 173 -11.59 -9.13 4.08
N ASN A 174 -11.22 -8.06 4.73
CA ASN A 174 -11.16 -6.75 4.10
C ASN A 174 -10.04 -6.74 3.05
N ARG A 175 -10.23 -5.91 2.01
CA ARG A 175 -9.16 -5.67 1.05
C ARG A 175 -8.05 -4.86 1.74
N HIS A 176 -6.81 -5.21 1.47
CA HIS A 176 -5.69 -4.35 1.84
C HIS A 176 -5.89 -2.96 1.20
N GLN A 177 -5.98 -1.92 2.03
CA GLN A 177 -6.38 -0.59 1.56
C GLN A 177 -5.22 0.17 0.93
N ASN A 178 -4.01 -0.08 1.41
CA ASN A 178 -2.81 0.58 0.93
C ASN A 178 -2.17 -0.19 -0.24
N TRP A 179 -1.54 0.53 -1.13
CA TRP A 179 -0.70 -0.07 -2.14
C TRP A 179 0.65 -0.44 -1.53
N LEU A 180 1.06 -1.67 -1.75
CA LEU A 180 2.37 -2.19 -1.39
C LEU A 180 3.34 -1.96 -2.54
N HIS A 181 4.63 -1.95 -2.22
CA HIS A 181 5.71 -1.78 -3.18
C HIS A 181 6.93 -2.52 -2.66
N VAL A 182 7.72 -3.09 -3.56
CA VAL A 182 9.03 -3.69 -3.26
C VAL A 182 10.06 -3.14 -4.22
N ALA A 183 11.28 -2.92 -3.74
CA ALA A 183 12.42 -2.60 -4.60
C ALA A 183 13.00 -3.87 -5.24
N PRO A 184 13.79 -3.75 -6.34
CA PRO A 184 14.47 -4.88 -6.93
C PRO A 184 15.37 -5.61 -5.92
N GLY A 185 15.20 -6.91 -5.78
CA GLY A 185 15.95 -7.76 -4.84
C GLY A 185 15.57 -7.60 -3.37
N GLU A 186 14.65 -6.71 -3.06
CA GLU A 186 14.17 -6.51 -1.69
C GLU A 186 13.26 -7.66 -1.25
N THR A 187 13.37 -8.02 0.02
CA THR A 187 12.39 -8.86 0.71
C THR A 187 11.67 -8.01 1.76
N VAL A 188 10.38 -7.79 1.57
CA VAL A 188 9.52 -7.13 2.54
C VAL A 188 8.88 -8.18 3.42
N GLU A 189 9.12 -8.10 4.73
CA GLU A 189 8.51 -8.98 5.72
C GLU A 189 7.30 -8.31 6.36
N CYS A 190 6.18 -9.02 6.38
CA CYS A 190 4.94 -8.64 7.04
C CYS A 190 4.65 -9.64 8.18
N ILE A 191 4.26 -9.14 9.35
CA ILE A 191 3.87 -10.00 10.47
C ILE A 191 2.56 -10.70 10.13
N GLY A 192 1.62 -9.95 9.56
CA GLY A 192 0.29 -10.42 9.19
C GLY A 192 -0.27 -9.76 7.93
N CYS A 193 -1.55 -9.98 7.70
CA CYS A 193 -2.25 -9.47 6.53
C CYS A 193 -3.52 -8.71 6.93
#